data_d1c91ada42661222d1c9812f458b4d0f
#
_entry.id   d1c91ada42661222d1c9812f458b4d0f
#
_cell.length_a   1.000
_cell.length_b   1.000
_cell.length_c   1.000
_cell.angle_alpha   90.00
_cell.angle_beta   90.00
_cell.angle_gamma   90.00
#
_symmetry.space_group_name_H-M   'P 1'
#
loop_
_entity.id
_entity.type
_entity.pdbx_description
1 polymer ?
#
loop_
_entity_poly.entity_id
_entity_poly.type
_entity_poly.pdbx_seq_one_letter_code
_entity_poly.pdbx_strand_id
1 'polypeptide(L)'
;MKFDVNISLDNLLEVPALAREAEALGFDGLWASETKRDPFFPLVLAAEHTQRVSLGTAIAVAFPRSPMILAHIAWDLAEASRGRFILGLGTQVKGHNERRFSVKWVSPGPRLREVVQIGRAHV
;
A
#
# COMPACT_ATOMS: atom_id res chain seq x y z
N MET A 1 -23.69 -1.16 -0.05
CA MET A 1 -22.71 -0.07 -0.26
C MET A 1 -21.54 -0.28 0.69
N LYS A 2 -20.30 -0.08 0.23
CA LYS A 2 -19.09 -0.20 1.06
C LYS A 2 -18.57 1.18 1.42
N PHE A 3 -18.10 1.33 2.64
CA PHE A 3 -17.48 2.56 3.13
C PHE A 3 -16.06 2.27 3.57
N ASP A 4 -15.14 3.01 3.01
CA ASP A 4 -13.71 2.88 3.30
C ASP A 4 -13.18 4.18 3.89
N VAL A 5 -12.08 4.08 4.64
CA VAL A 5 -11.41 5.24 5.22
C VAL A 5 -9.92 5.22 4.89
N ASN A 6 -9.34 6.40 4.71
CA ASN A 6 -7.90 6.54 4.48
C ASN A 6 -7.19 6.73 5.81
N ILE A 7 -6.08 6.01 6.00
CA ILE A 7 -5.21 6.18 7.16
C ILE A 7 -4.27 7.34 6.84
N SER A 8 -4.51 8.48 7.47
CA SER A 8 -3.67 9.67 7.34
C SER A 8 -3.17 10.07 8.73
N LEU A 9 -2.16 9.36 9.22
CA LEU A 9 -1.59 9.58 10.53
C LEU A 9 -0.13 10.02 10.46
N ASP A 10 0.24 10.92 11.34
CA ASP A 10 1.63 11.35 11.50
C ASP A 10 2.44 10.42 12.41
N ASN A 11 1.77 9.58 13.19
CA ASN A 11 2.38 8.67 14.14
C ASN A 11 1.90 7.23 13.91
N LEU A 12 2.83 6.33 13.59
CA LEU A 12 2.54 4.91 13.38
C LEU A 12 1.90 4.25 14.62
N LEU A 13 2.25 4.70 15.82
CA LEU A 13 1.74 4.11 17.05
C LEU A 13 0.24 4.36 17.26
N GLU A 14 -0.37 5.27 16.53
CA GLU A 14 -1.80 5.54 16.56
C GLU A 14 -2.61 4.61 15.65
N VAL A 15 -1.95 3.92 14.72
CA VAL A 15 -2.62 3.05 13.75
C VAL A 15 -3.40 1.91 14.40
N PRO A 16 -2.89 1.18 15.41
CA PRO A 16 -3.65 0.10 16.02
C PRO A 16 -5.01 0.54 16.57
N ALA A 17 -5.06 1.65 17.30
CA ALA A 17 -6.30 2.18 17.87
C ALA A 17 -7.27 2.64 16.77
N LEU A 18 -6.77 3.38 15.78
CA LEU A 18 -7.57 3.83 14.65
C LEU A 18 -8.17 2.66 13.86
N ALA A 19 -7.36 1.65 13.59
CA ALA A 19 -7.79 0.49 12.82
C ALA A 19 -8.89 -0.30 13.55
N ARG A 20 -8.74 -0.52 14.85
CA ARG A 20 -9.78 -1.16 15.68
C ARG A 20 -11.08 -0.35 15.69
N GLU A 21 -10.96 0.96 15.85
CA GLU A 21 -12.13 1.85 15.87
C GLU A 21 -12.85 1.86 14.53
N ALA A 22 -12.13 1.97 13.42
CA ALA A 22 -12.72 1.94 12.09
C ALA A 22 -13.44 0.61 11.84
N GLU A 23 -12.85 -0.50 12.23
CA GLU A 23 -13.50 -1.81 12.10
C GLU A 23 -14.75 -1.91 12.99
N ALA A 24 -14.69 -1.42 14.22
CA ALA A 24 -15.84 -1.41 15.14
C ALA A 24 -16.97 -0.51 14.63
N LEU A 25 -16.66 0.58 13.97
CA LEU A 25 -17.65 1.48 13.37
C LEU A 25 -18.27 0.93 12.07
N GLY A 26 -17.78 -0.19 11.57
CA GLY A 26 -18.35 -0.86 10.40
C GLY A 26 -17.76 -0.44 9.05
N PHE A 27 -16.61 0.22 9.02
CA PHE A 27 -15.91 0.46 7.77
C PHE A 27 -15.50 -0.85 7.11
N ASP A 28 -15.49 -0.87 5.77
CA ASP A 28 -15.18 -2.06 4.98
C ASP A 28 -13.70 -2.14 4.60
N GLY A 29 -13.04 -1.01 4.46
CA GLY A 29 -11.63 -0.95 4.08
C GLY A 29 -10.85 0.18 4.72
N LEU A 30 -9.56 -0.07 4.92
CA LEU A 30 -8.56 0.90 5.38
C LEU A 30 -7.51 1.06 4.29
N TRP A 31 -7.28 2.29 3.86
CA TRP A 31 -6.36 2.58 2.77
C TRP A 31 -5.24 3.50 3.22
N ALA A 32 -4.03 3.21 2.80
CA ALA A 32 -2.86 4.04 3.07
C ALA A 32 -2.33 4.62 1.77
N SER A 33 -2.07 5.93 1.77
CA SER A 33 -1.48 6.64 0.63
C SER A 33 0.00 6.95 0.88
N GLU A 34 0.81 6.81 -0.16
CA GLU A 34 2.21 7.20 -0.09
C GLU A 34 2.36 8.70 -0.36
N THR A 35 2.53 9.47 0.69
CA THR A 35 2.74 10.91 0.61
C THR A 35 4.09 11.29 1.22
N LYS A 36 4.14 11.55 2.51
CA LYS A 36 5.37 11.86 3.24
C LYS A 36 6.08 10.62 3.75
N ARG A 37 5.36 9.51 3.90
CA ARG A 37 5.81 8.28 4.56
C ARG A 37 5.50 7.06 3.72
N ASP A 38 6.11 5.95 4.09
CA ASP A 38 5.85 4.65 3.50
C ASP A 38 4.40 4.21 3.77
N PRO A 39 3.67 3.72 2.77
CA PRO A 39 2.28 3.32 2.96
C PRO A 39 2.11 1.91 3.56
N PHE A 40 3.15 1.09 3.57
CA PHE A 40 3.04 -0.31 3.98
C PHE A 40 3.11 -0.52 5.49
N PHE A 41 3.94 0.24 6.20
CA PHE A 41 4.09 0.09 7.64
C PHE A 41 2.77 0.28 8.41
N PRO A 42 1.95 1.29 8.12
CA PRO A 42 0.64 1.39 8.76
C PRO A 42 -0.24 0.16 8.54
N LEU A 43 -0.14 -0.44 7.35
CA LEU A 43 -0.97 -1.61 7.01
C LEU A 43 -0.55 -2.88 7.75
N VAL A 44 0.73 -3.03 8.08
CA VAL A 44 1.18 -4.14 8.94
C VAL A 44 0.53 -4.05 10.31
N LEU A 45 0.55 -2.86 10.92
CA LEU A 45 -0.07 -2.63 12.22
C LEU A 45 -1.60 -2.81 12.16
N ALA A 46 -2.23 -2.31 11.10
CA ALA A 46 -3.66 -2.50 10.92
C ALA A 46 -4.03 -3.98 10.72
N ALA A 47 -3.22 -4.74 9.97
CA ALA A 47 -3.44 -6.16 9.74
C ALA A 47 -3.45 -6.97 11.06
N GLU A 48 -2.51 -6.66 11.95
CA GLU A 48 -2.38 -7.33 13.25
C GLU A 48 -3.56 -7.02 14.19
N HIS A 49 -4.15 -5.84 14.05
CA HIS A 49 -5.16 -5.34 15.00
C HIS A 49 -6.60 -5.34 14.46
N THR A 50 -6.83 -5.96 13.31
CA THR A 50 -8.16 -6.11 12.70
C THR A 50 -8.40 -7.52 12.23
N GLN A 51 -9.68 -7.87 11.99
CA GLN A 51 -10.07 -9.22 11.59
C GLN A 51 -10.82 -9.26 10.25
N ARG A 52 -11.50 -8.18 9.88
CA ARG A 52 -12.48 -8.17 8.78
C ARG A 52 -12.17 -7.19 7.67
N VAL A 53 -11.74 -5.97 8.02
CA VAL A 53 -11.56 -4.89 7.05
C VAL A 53 -10.52 -5.24 5.99
N SER A 54 -10.80 -4.86 4.74
CA SER A 54 -9.80 -4.89 3.67
C SER A 54 -8.72 -3.85 3.94
N LEU A 55 -7.50 -4.17 3.58
CA LEU A 55 -6.34 -3.29 3.78
C LEU A 55 -5.66 -3.06 2.44
N GLY A 56 -5.34 -1.82 2.11
CA GLY A 56 -4.71 -1.58 0.82
C GLY A 56 -3.94 -0.28 0.72
N THR A 57 -3.16 -0.20 -0.34
CA THR A 57 -2.48 1.04 -0.71
C THR A 57 -3.27 1.79 -1.78
N ALA A 58 -3.46 3.08 -1.59
CA ALA A 58 -4.11 3.95 -2.57
C ALA A 58 -3.35 5.28 -2.66
N ILE A 59 -2.26 5.33 -3.34
CA ILE A 59 -1.50 4.25 -3.97
C ILE A 59 -0.09 4.13 -3.35
N ALA A 60 0.59 3.02 -3.55
CA ALA A 60 2.03 2.95 -3.36
C ALA A 60 2.75 3.32 -4.67
N VAL A 61 3.82 4.09 -4.59
CA VAL A 61 4.58 4.51 -5.77
C VAL A 61 5.44 3.35 -6.27
N ALA A 62 5.20 2.91 -7.51
CA ALA A 62 5.77 1.68 -8.04
C ALA A 62 7.26 1.77 -8.36
N PHE A 63 7.71 2.86 -8.99
CA PHE A 63 9.03 2.92 -9.62
C PHE A 63 10.24 3.02 -8.68
N PRO A 64 10.12 3.61 -7.48
CA PRO A 64 11.23 3.61 -6.52
C PRO A 64 11.58 2.23 -5.96
N ARG A 65 10.69 1.26 -6.08
CA ARG A 65 10.88 -0.10 -5.56
C ARG A 65 11.07 -1.07 -6.72
N SER A 66 11.93 -2.08 -6.54
CA SER A 66 12.00 -3.15 -7.53
C SER A 66 10.71 -3.96 -7.52
N PRO A 67 10.32 -4.58 -8.65
CA PRO A 67 9.16 -5.47 -8.69
C PRO A 67 9.24 -6.59 -7.67
N MET A 68 10.43 -7.11 -7.42
CA MET A 68 10.65 -8.18 -6.45
C MET A 68 10.43 -7.73 -5.01
N ILE A 69 10.88 -6.51 -4.66
CA ILE A 69 10.62 -5.93 -3.33
C ILE A 69 9.12 -5.73 -3.13
N LEU A 70 8.41 -5.23 -4.14
CA LEU A 70 6.95 -5.09 -4.06
C LEU A 70 6.26 -6.43 -3.88
N ALA A 71 6.73 -7.47 -4.57
CA ALA A 71 6.19 -8.82 -4.42
C ALA A 71 6.40 -9.37 -3.01
N HIS A 72 7.57 -9.18 -2.42
CA HIS A 72 7.85 -9.58 -1.03
C HIS A 72 6.91 -8.89 -0.04
N ILE A 73 6.78 -7.57 -0.16
CA ILE A 73 5.90 -6.78 0.70
C ILE A 73 4.45 -7.24 0.57
N ALA A 74 3.99 -7.44 -0.67
CA ALA A 74 2.62 -7.89 -0.93
C ALA A 74 2.35 -9.29 -0.37
N TRP A 75 3.33 -10.19 -0.46
CA TRP A 75 3.23 -11.53 0.11
C TRP A 75 3.10 -11.48 1.63
N ASP A 76 4.02 -10.76 2.30
CA ASP A 76 4.01 -10.66 3.76
C ASP A 76 2.72 -10.01 4.28
N LEU A 77 2.25 -8.96 3.61
CA LEU A 77 0.99 -8.32 3.98
C LEU A 77 -0.24 -9.19 3.70
N ALA A 78 -0.23 -9.96 2.61
CA ALA A 78 -1.30 -10.89 2.33
C ALA A 78 -1.38 -11.98 3.42
N GLU A 79 -0.24 -12.49 3.85
CA GLU A 79 -0.17 -13.46 4.94
C GLU A 79 -0.60 -12.86 6.28
N ALA A 80 -0.02 -11.73 6.67
CA ALA A 80 -0.32 -11.05 7.94
C ALA A 80 -1.80 -10.63 8.04
N SER A 81 -2.41 -10.25 6.93
CA SER A 81 -3.82 -9.85 6.86
C SER A 81 -4.77 -11.02 6.62
N ARG A 82 -4.27 -12.23 6.46
CA ARG A 82 -5.07 -13.41 6.09
C ARG A 82 -5.86 -13.20 4.80
N GLY A 83 -5.19 -12.67 3.78
CA GLY A 83 -5.76 -12.48 2.45
C GLY A 83 -6.59 -11.22 2.26
N ARG A 84 -6.59 -10.29 3.23
CA ARG A 84 -7.36 -9.03 3.13
C ARG A 84 -6.60 -7.89 2.45
N PHE A 85 -5.33 -8.09 2.10
CA PHE A 85 -4.49 -7.05 1.53
C PHE A 85 -4.73 -6.87 0.02
N ILE A 86 -4.78 -5.60 -0.40
CA ILE A 86 -4.91 -5.20 -1.80
C ILE A 86 -3.75 -4.25 -2.13
N LEU A 87 -2.91 -4.63 -3.09
CA LEU A 87 -1.81 -3.80 -3.54
C LEU A 87 -2.28 -2.82 -4.63
N GLY A 88 -2.45 -1.57 -4.27
CA GLY A 88 -2.71 -0.49 -5.22
C GLY A 88 -1.41 0.21 -5.60
N LEU A 89 -1.07 0.19 -6.88
CA LEU A 89 0.14 0.80 -7.43
C LEU A 89 -0.18 1.98 -8.33
N GLY A 90 0.67 2.98 -8.28
CA GLY A 90 0.62 4.13 -9.18
C GLY A 90 2.00 4.55 -9.63
N THR A 91 2.04 5.31 -10.74
CA THR A 91 3.31 5.76 -11.33
C THR A 91 3.86 7.00 -10.63
N GLN A 92 3.00 7.78 -9.99
CA GLN A 92 3.31 9.13 -9.54
C GLN A 92 3.78 10.00 -10.73
N VAL A 93 4.15 11.23 -10.50
CA VAL A 93 4.61 12.14 -11.55
C VAL A 93 6.13 12.15 -11.68
N LYS A 94 6.61 12.57 -12.85
CA LYS A 94 8.04 12.63 -13.18
C LYS A 94 8.86 13.34 -12.08
N GLY A 95 8.42 14.51 -11.65
CA GLY A 95 9.15 15.32 -10.67
C GLY A 95 9.35 14.60 -9.35
N HIS A 96 8.35 13.87 -8.86
CA HIS A 96 8.48 13.09 -7.62
C HIS A 96 9.45 11.93 -7.77
N ASN A 97 9.37 11.20 -8.89
CA ASN A 97 10.29 10.08 -9.13
C ASN A 97 11.74 10.53 -9.21
N GLU A 98 12.01 11.60 -9.97
CA GLU A 98 13.37 12.08 -10.18
C GLU A 98 13.95 12.80 -8.97
N ARG A 99 13.18 13.69 -8.33
CA ARG A 99 13.69 14.55 -7.26
C ARG A 99 13.67 13.90 -5.88
N ARG A 100 12.66 13.09 -5.59
CA ARG A 100 12.51 12.47 -4.27
C ARG A 100 13.13 11.07 -4.19
N PHE A 101 13.06 10.33 -5.28
CA PHE A 101 13.45 8.92 -5.28
C PHE A 101 14.65 8.62 -6.18
N SER A 102 15.20 9.61 -6.87
CA SER A 102 16.34 9.43 -7.80
C SER A 102 16.07 8.37 -8.87
N VAL A 103 14.83 8.27 -9.32
CA VAL A 103 14.41 7.31 -10.33
C VAL A 103 14.29 7.98 -11.68
N LYS A 104 15.00 7.45 -12.68
CA LYS A 104 14.90 7.95 -14.05
C LYS A 104 13.50 7.74 -14.60
N TRP A 105 12.89 8.80 -15.10
CA TRP A 105 11.57 8.72 -15.69
C TRP A 105 11.64 8.11 -17.09
N VAL A 106 10.85 7.09 -17.32
CA VAL A 106 10.62 6.48 -18.63
C VAL A 106 9.13 6.33 -18.84
N SER A 107 8.71 5.91 -20.04
CA SER A 107 7.28 5.76 -20.37
C SER A 107 6.50 5.02 -19.27
N PRO A 108 5.61 5.70 -18.54
CA PRO A 108 5.08 5.14 -17.28
C PRO A 108 4.12 3.96 -17.47
N GLY A 109 3.30 3.98 -18.52
CA GLY A 109 2.33 2.92 -18.77
C GLY A 109 2.97 1.55 -19.04
N PRO A 110 3.85 1.43 -20.03
CA PRO A 110 4.57 0.19 -20.31
C PRO A 110 5.40 -0.28 -19.10
N ARG A 111 6.08 0.65 -18.42
CA ARG A 111 6.89 0.32 -17.25
C ARG A 111 6.05 -0.22 -16.10
N LEU A 112 4.91 0.39 -15.81
CA LEU A 112 4.02 -0.11 -14.75
C LEU A 112 3.49 -1.50 -15.09
N ARG A 113 3.13 -1.72 -16.33
CA ARG A 113 2.72 -3.06 -16.80
C ARG A 113 3.80 -4.10 -16.54
N GLU A 114 5.05 -3.78 -16.88
CA GLU A 114 6.20 -4.67 -16.66
C GLU A 114 6.40 -4.96 -15.17
N VAL A 115 6.34 -3.94 -14.31
CA VAL A 115 6.45 -4.09 -12.86
C VAL A 115 5.40 -5.08 -12.33
N VAL A 116 4.16 -4.94 -12.77
CA VAL A 116 3.06 -5.82 -12.34
C VAL A 116 3.27 -7.25 -12.85
N GLN A 117 3.69 -7.40 -14.11
CA GLN A 117 3.93 -8.72 -14.70
C GLN A 117 5.07 -9.46 -14.00
N ILE A 118 6.18 -8.79 -13.75
CA ILE A 118 7.32 -9.36 -13.02
C ILE A 118 6.92 -9.77 -11.61
N GLY A 119 6.25 -8.87 -10.88
CA GLY A 119 5.79 -9.15 -9.52
C GLY A 119 4.86 -10.36 -9.45
N ARG A 120 3.89 -10.45 -10.34
CA ARG A 120 2.93 -11.56 -10.39
C ARG A 120 3.59 -12.91 -10.72
N ALA A 121 4.68 -12.90 -11.48
CA ALA A 121 5.39 -14.14 -11.82
C ALA A 121 6.13 -14.75 -10.62
N HIS A 122 6.31 -14.00 -9.54
CA HIS A 122 7.09 -14.40 -8.36
C HIS A 122 6.26 -14.63 -7.10
N VAL A 123 4.96 -14.47 -7.18
CA VAL A 123 4.05 -14.69 -6.03
C VAL A 123 3.06 -15.82 -6.23
#